data_22b3b08bc2000d68f6a424d3d39bf824
#
_entry.id   22b3b08bc2000d68f6a424d3d39bf824
#
_cell.length_a   1.000
_cell.length_b   1.000
_cell.length_c   1.000
_cell.angle_alpha   90.00
_cell.angle_beta   90.00
_cell.angle_gamma   90.00
#
_symmetry.space_group_name_H-M   'P 1'
#
loop_
_entity.id
_entity.type
_entity.pdbx_description
1 polymer ?
#
loop_
_entity_poly.entity_id
_entity_poly.type
_entity_poly.pdbx_seq_one_letter_code
_entity_poly.pdbx_strand_id
1 'polypeptide(L)'
;MIARPREWVEQIVLADYNLERAKEVQAKLGDPARFPAEFVDASQQDLIESLAKKYQVDLIMNSCDPVYNVPIFDAAYNSNCSYVDMAMTLSEAHPTDPFNQVYIKLGDYQFDRAKQWEDKGLLALVGMGVEPGMADVFARYAQDFLFDEIDEIGIRDGANIEVQGYEFAPNFSIWTTIEECLNPPVIWEKGRNWFTTEPFSEPELFDFPEGIGSVEVVNVEHEEVLLVPRWVKCKRVTFKYGLGTQFINVLKTLKMLGLDNKEKIRVKDVMVAPRDVVAACLPDPAHLGDHMFGKTCAGTWVKGMKDGKPRQVYLYQVADNETCMKELGCQAVVAQTAFNAVLAWELIHLGVWNGVGVLGPEAFDPIPFMQRMDNYGFPYGIKEM
;
A
#
# COMPACT_ATOMS: atom_id res chain seq x y z
N MET A 1 -6.62 -16.59 2.57
CA MET A 1 -6.77 -17.57 1.45
C MET A 1 -5.42 -17.90 0.84
N ILE A 2 -4.60 -16.94 0.42
CA ILE A 2 -3.30 -17.16 -0.24
C ILE A 2 -2.31 -17.90 0.67
N ALA A 3 -2.22 -17.54 1.94
CA ALA A 3 -1.36 -18.20 2.93
C ALA A 3 -1.89 -19.57 3.40
N ARG A 4 -3.21 -19.84 3.26
CA ARG A 4 -3.84 -21.08 3.74
C ARG A 4 -3.18 -22.39 3.23
N PRO A 5 -2.86 -22.53 1.93
CA PRO A 5 -2.25 -23.75 1.43
C PRO A 5 -0.75 -23.89 1.74
N ARG A 6 -0.15 -22.92 2.44
CA ARG A 6 1.30 -22.89 2.67
C ARG A 6 1.66 -23.66 3.94
N GLU A 7 2.47 -24.69 3.80
CA GLU A 7 2.89 -25.56 4.91
C GLU A 7 3.78 -24.84 5.94
N TRP A 8 4.50 -23.79 5.50
CA TRP A 8 5.33 -22.98 6.39
C TRP A 8 4.53 -22.06 7.33
N VAL A 9 3.24 -21.85 7.07
CA VAL A 9 2.34 -21.10 7.96
C VAL A 9 1.74 -22.07 8.99
N GLU A 10 2.21 -22.02 10.22
CA GLU A 10 1.66 -22.84 11.31
C GLU A 10 0.30 -22.30 11.77
N GLN A 11 0.23 -21.01 12.08
CA GLN A 11 -0.99 -20.36 12.57
C GLN A 11 -1.06 -18.90 12.11
N ILE A 12 -2.27 -18.40 11.84
CA ILE A 12 -2.57 -16.98 11.65
C ILE A 12 -3.71 -16.61 12.58
N VAL A 13 -3.47 -15.71 13.53
CA VAL A 13 -4.50 -15.14 14.39
C VAL A 13 -5.23 -14.05 13.60
N LEU A 14 -6.51 -14.24 13.36
CA LEU A 14 -7.39 -13.29 12.71
C LEU A 14 -7.96 -12.34 13.77
N ALA A 15 -7.35 -11.17 13.90
CA ALA A 15 -7.71 -10.19 14.91
C ALA A 15 -8.41 -8.99 14.27
N ASP A 16 -9.58 -8.63 14.76
CA ASP A 16 -10.41 -7.53 14.24
C ASP A 16 -11.18 -6.86 15.38
N TYR A 17 -11.46 -5.57 15.25
CA TYR A 17 -12.37 -4.84 16.14
C TYR A 17 -13.80 -5.41 16.09
N ASN A 18 -14.20 -5.91 14.94
CA ASN A 18 -15.43 -6.66 14.76
C ASN A 18 -15.17 -8.17 14.80
N LEU A 19 -15.27 -8.76 15.99
CA LEU A 19 -15.05 -10.19 16.19
C LEU A 19 -15.90 -11.10 15.27
N GLU A 20 -17.11 -10.69 14.90
CA GLU A 20 -17.96 -11.49 14.02
C GLU A 20 -17.37 -11.53 12.60
N ARG A 21 -16.78 -10.44 12.13
CA ARG A 21 -16.05 -10.41 10.84
C ARG A 21 -14.83 -11.36 10.87
N ALA A 22 -14.07 -11.36 11.95
CA ALA A 22 -12.96 -12.32 12.11
C ALA A 22 -13.45 -13.77 12.09
N LYS A 23 -14.60 -14.09 12.74
CA LYS A 23 -15.21 -15.42 12.74
C LYS A 23 -15.74 -15.82 11.36
N GLU A 24 -16.30 -14.90 10.59
CA GLU A 24 -16.73 -15.17 9.21
C GLU A 24 -15.55 -15.58 8.32
N VAL A 25 -14.40 -14.87 8.43
CA VAL A 25 -13.17 -15.23 7.73
C VAL A 25 -12.65 -16.59 8.20
N GLN A 26 -12.63 -16.83 9.51
CA GLN A 26 -12.25 -18.13 10.09
C GLN A 26 -13.12 -19.27 9.52
N ALA A 27 -14.45 -19.07 9.45
CA ALA A 27 -15.36 -20.07 8.91
C ALA A 27 -15.08 -20.38 7.42
N LYS A 28 -14.77 -19.36 6.62
CA LYS A 28 -14.36 -19.51 5.21
C LYS A 28 -13.04 -20.28 5.06
N LEU A 29 -12.11 -20.13 6.00
CA LEU A 29 -10.84 -20.84 5.99
C LEU A 29 -10.96 -22.31 6.46
N GLY A 30 -11.93 -22.62 7.33
CA GLY A 30 -12.32 -23.98 7.67
C GLY A 30 -11.40 -24.73 8.66
N ASP A 31 -10.44 -24.04 9.29
CA ASP A 31 -9.55 -24.61 10.30
C ASP A 31 -9.38 -23.62 11.48
N PRO A 32 -10.30 -23.66 12.46
CA PRO A 32 -10.28 -22.69 13.56
C PRO A 32 -9.09 -22.84 14.51
N ALA A 33 -8.42 -23.98 14.53
CA ALA A 33 -7.21 -24.17 15.34
C ALA A 33 -6.01 -23.46 14.71
N ARG A 34 -5.93 -23.52 13.39
CA ARG A 34 -4.88 -22.86 12.61
C ARG A 34 -5.18 -21.39 12.37
N PHE A 35 -6.46 -21.00 12.31
CA PHE A 35 -6.92 -19.63 12.07
C PHE A 35 -7.86 -19.15 13.18
N PRO A 36 -7.37 -18.99 14.43
CA PRO A 36 -8.20 -18.48 15.52
C PRO A 36 -8.67 -17.05 15.27
N ALA A 37 -9.94 -16.77 15.60
CA ALA A 37 -10.52 -15.45 15.52
C ALA A 37 -10.53 -14.78 16.90
N GLU A 38 -9.98 -13.56 16.99
CA GLU A 38 -9.84 -12.81 18.23
C GLU A 38 -10.35 -11.38 18.06
N PHE A 39 -10.85 -10.81 19.16
CA PHE A 39 -11.13 -9.39 19.24
C PHE A 39 -9.85 -8.61 19.56
N VAL A 40 -9.61 -7.52 18.83
CA VAL A 40 -8.59 -6.54 19.17
C VAL A 40 -9.05 -5.14 18.76
N ASP A 41 -8.84 -4.17 19.65
CA ASP A 41 -8.93 -2.76 19.32
C ASP A 41 -7.50 -2.27 18.99
N ALA A 42 -7.25 -1.98 17.72
CA ALA A 42 -5.93 -1.59 17.21
C ALA A 42 -5.44 -0.24 17.77
N SER A 43 -6.30 0.56 18.39
CA SER A 43 -5.91 1.77 19.12
C SER A 43 -5.31 1.48 20.49
N GLN A 44 -5.46 0.25 21.00
CA GLN A 44 -5.02 -0.16 22.33
C GLN A 44 -3.82 -1.11 22.24
N GLN A 45 -2.64 -0.54 22.33
CA GLN A 45 -1.36 -1.25 22.25
C GLN A 45 -1.29 -2.47 23.17
N ASP A 46 -1.74 -2.33 24.43
CA ASP A 46 -1.70 -3.40 25.44
C ASP A 46 -2.53 -4.65 25.03
N LEU A 47 -3.63 -4.46 24.31
CA LEU A 47 -4.43 -5.57 23.79
C LEU A 47 -3.67 -6.35 22.71
N ILE A 48 -2.98 -5.64 21.83
CA ILE A 48 -2.17 -6.25 20.77
C ILE A 48 -1.01 -7.04 21.39
N GLU A 49 -0.28 -6.45 22.34
CA GLU A 49 0.81 -7.11 23.06
C GLU A 49 0.33 -8.37 23.82
N SER A 50 -0.84 -8.27 24.49
CA SER A 50 -1.45 -9.40 25.19
C SER A 50 -1.79 -10.55 24.23
N LEU A 51 -2.29 -10.21 23.03
CA LEU A 51 -2.64 -11.18 22.01
C LEU A 51 -1.38 -11.82 21.41
N ALA A 52 -0.37 -11.03 21.08
CA ALA A 52 0.92 -11.50 20.59
C ALA A 52 1.59 -12.47 21.59
N LYS A 53 1.55 -12.16 22.86
CA LYS A 53 2.06 -13.03 23.92
C LYS A 53 1.24 -14.33 24.08
N LYS A 54 -0.10 -14.25 24.01
CA LYS A 54 -1.00 -15.41 24.11
C LYS A 54 -0.69 -16.46 23.06
N TYR A 55 -0.43 -16.02 21.83
CA TYR A 55 -0.21 -16.89 20.68
C TYR A 55 1.27 -17.10 20.35
N GLN A 56 2.20 -16.48 21.08
CA GLN A 56 3.64 -16.54 20.81
C GLN A 56 3.97 -16.15 19.36
N VAL A 57 3.43 -14.99 18.95
CA VAL A 57 3.51 -14.51 17.56
C VAL A 57 4.93 -14.13 17.20
N ASP A 58 5.40 -14.56 16.02
CA ASP A 58 6.71 -14.20 15.47
C ASP A 58 6.66 -12.92 14.63
N LEU A 59 5.52 -12.65 13.99
CA LEU A 59 5.32 -11.54 13.08
C LEU A 59 3.92 -10.94 13.26
N ILE A 60 3.83 -9.62 13.37
CA ILE A 60 2.56 -8.88 13.33
C ILE A 60 2.42 -8.25 11.95
N MET A 61 1.36 -8.66 11.24
CA MET A 61 0.93 -8.01 10.00
C MET A 61 -0.12 -6.97 10.31
N ASN A 62 0.19 -5.72 10.03
CA ASN A 62 -0.75 -4.63 10.12
C ASN A 62 -1.54 -4.49 8.80
N SER A 63 -2.83 -4.81 8.87
CA SER A 63 -3.78 -4.66 7.76
C SER A 63 -4.89 -3.66 8.11
N CYS A 64 -4.60 -2.75 9.05
CA CYS A 64 -5.51 -1.68 9.46
C CYS A 64 -5.26 -0.39 8.67
N ASP A 65 -6.18 0.55 8.80
CA ASP A 65 -5.99 1.93 8.35
C ASP A 65 -4.71 2.52 9.00
N PRO A 66 -3.89 3.28 8.26
CA PRO A 66 -2.62 3.85 8.75
C PRO A 66 -2.71 4.67 10.04
N VAL A 67 -3.89 5.17 10.40
CA VAL A 67 -4.11 5.86 11.69
C VAL A 67 -3.79 4.98 12.91
N TYR A 68 -3.81 3.65 12.75
CA TYR A 68 -3.49 2.68 13.79
C TYR A 68 -2.04 2.16 13.72
N ASN A 69 -1.21 2.64 12.79
CA ASN A 69 0.14 2.12 12.62
C ASN A 69 1.00 2.25 13.87
N VAL A 70 0.96 3.41 14.53
CA VAL A 70 1.81 3.66 15.70
C VAL A 70 1.59 2.64 16.82
N PRO A 71 0.36 2.43 17.36
CA PRO A 71 0.16 1.45 18.41
C PRO A 71 0.46 0.01 17.98
N ILE A 72 0.24 -0.37 16.71
CA ILE A 72 0.54 -1.71 16.22
C ILE A 72 2.05 -1.91 16.06
N PHE A 73 2.76 -0.93 15.49
CA PHE A 73 4.21 -0.94 15.32
C PHE A 73 4.94 -1.01 16.67
N ASP A 74 4.51 -0.21 17.65
CA ASP A 74 5.09 -0.21 19.00
C ASP A 74 4.78 -1.52 19.75
N ALA A 75 3.57 -2.08 19.57
CA ALA A 75 3.22 -3.39 20.14
C ALA A 75 4.10 -4.52 19.58
N ALA A 76 4.40 -4.51 18.28
CA ALA A 76 5.30 -5.49 17.67
C ALA A 76 6.71 -5.37 18.26
N TYR A 77 7.24 -4.16 18.35
CA TYR A 77 8.53 -3.90 18.99
C TYR A 77 8.59 -4.41 20.43
N ASN A 78 7.59 -4.06 21.26
CA ASN A 78 7.54 -4.46 22.67
C ASN A 78 7.38 -5.98 22.86
N SER A 79 6.65 -6.61 21.96
CA SER A 79 6.43 -8.07 21.97
C SER A 79 7.62 -8.88 21.39
N ASN A 80 8.68 -8.22 20.91
CA ASN A 80 9.80 -8.83 20.18
C ASN A 80 9.35 -9.60 18.91
N CYS A 81 8.34 -9.10 18.22
CA CYS A 81 7.85 -9.62 16.95
C CYS A 81 8.44 -8.83 15.78
N SER A 82 8.65 -9.49 14.65
CA SER A 82 8.79 -8.76 13.38
C SER A 82 7.50 -8.05 13.03
N TYR A 83 7.60 -7.01 12.20
CA TYR A 83 6.46 -6.19 11.78
C TYR A 83 6.40 -6.08 10.26
N VAL A 84 5.19 -6.09 9.72
CA VAL A 84 4.94 -5.78 8.31
C VAL A 84 3.70 -4.92 8.23
N ASP A 85 3.72 -3.87 7.42
CA ASP A 85 2.53 -3.11 7.02
C ASP A 85 2.43 -3.00 5.48
N MET A 86 1.28 -2.58 5.02
CA MET A 86 0.98 -2.31 3.61
C MET A 86 0.88 -0.81 3.32
N ALA A 87 0.94 0.02 4.36
CA ALA A 87 0.98 1.47 4.31
C ALA A 87 1.70 1.99 5.55
N MET A 88 2.52 3.03 5.41
CA MET A 88 3.33 3.60 6.50
C MET A 88 2.52 4.56 7.40
N THR A 89 3.15 5.07 8.46
CA THR A 89 2.53 6.11 9.31
C THR A 89 2.24 7.37 8.52
N LEU A 90 1.11 8.01 8.85
CA LEU A 90 0.58 9.17 8.13
C LEU A 90 1.53 10.37 8.15
N SER A 91 1.46 11.19 7.10
CA SER A 91 2.12 12.48 6.97
C SER A 91 1.32 13.61 7.64
N GLU A 92 1.97 14.75 7.80
CA GLU A 92 1.33 16.03 8.12
C GLU A 92 1.84 17.11 7.16
N ALA A 93 0.90 17.87 6.59
CA ALA A 93 1.23 18.98 5.71
C ALA A 93 1.92 20.12 6.45
N HIS A 94 2.88 20.80 5.78
CA HIS A 94 3.55 21.95 6.37
C HIS A 94 2.54 23.08 6.67
N PRO A 95 2.53 23.62 7.90
CA PRO A 95 1.43 24.49 8.37
C PRO A 95 1.30 25.82 7.64
N THR A 96 2.35 26.29 6.99
CA THR A 96 2.35 27.61 6.30
C THR A 96 2.74 27.53 4.83
N ASP A 97 3.33 26.43 4.37
CA ASP A 97 3.76 26.25 2.97
C ASP A 97 3.60 24.78 2.51
N PRO A 98 2.35 24.27 2.50
CA PRO A 98 2.08 22.85 2.30
C PRO A 98 2.42 22.34 0.90
N PHE A 99 2.56 23.21 -0.10
CA PHE A 99 2.78 22.83 -1.50
C PHE A 99 4.23 23.01 -1.98
N ASN A 100 5.18 23.32 -1.09
CA ASN A 100 6.59 23.44 -1.42
C ASN A 100 7.49 22.73 -0.42
N GLN A 101 7.03 22.56 0.81
CA GLN A 101 7.84 22.05 1.92
C GLN A 101 7.18 20.84 2.56
N VAL A 102 7.98 19.79 2.79
CA VAL A 102 7.59 18.67 3.65
C VAL A 102 7.64 19.09 5.12
N TYR A 103 6.76 18.48 5.94
CA TYR A 103 6.78 18.63 7.39
C TYR A 103 6.99 17.27 8.05
N ILE A 104 5.93 16.49 8.29
CA ILE A 104 6.03 15.09 8.68
C ILE A 104 5.72 14.26 7.43
N LYS A 105 6.62 13.36 7.06
CA LYS A 105 6.45 12.48 5.90
C LYS A 105 5.85 11.14 6.32
N LEU A 106 5.24 10.45 5.38
CA LEU A 106 4.85 9.05 5.56
C LEU A 106 6.06 8.26 6.08
N GLY A 107 5.84 7.47 7.13
CA GLY A 107 6.85 6.61 7.72
C GLY A 107 7.89 7.28 8.61
N ASP A 108 7.91 8.60 8.79
CA ASP A 108 8.92 9.28 9.62
C ASP A 108 8.96 8.69 11.04
N TYR A 109 7.79 8.42 11.66
CA TYR A 109 7.72 7.79 12.96
C TYR A 109 8.44 6.44 13.02
N GLN A 110 8.28 5.63 11.99
CA GLN A 110 8.87 4.29 11.90
C GLN A 110 10.37 4.38 11.64
N PHE A 111 10.81 5.22 10.69
CA PHE A 111 12.23 5.39 10.36
C PHE A 111 13.05 6.04 11.48
N ASP A 112 12.47 6.93 12.28
CA ASP A 112 13.12 7.51 13.46
C ASP A 112 13.45 6.45 14.52
N ARG A 113 12.80 5.30 14.48
CA ARG A 113 13.03 4.16 15.37
C ARG A 113 13.87 3.03 14.77
N ALA A 114 14.36 3.20 13.55
CA ALA A 114 15.11 2.16 12.83
C ALA A 114 16.28 1.61 13.67
N LYS A 115 17.02 2.49 14.35
CA LYS A 115 18.14 2.08 15.21
C LYS A 115 17.70 1.23 16.40
N GLN A 116 16.54 1.52 17.00
CA GLN A 116 16.01 0.74 18.13
C GLN A 116 15.65 -0.68 17.67
N TRP A 117 15.03 -0.81 16.48
CA TRP A 117 14.69 -2.11 15.87
C TRP A 117 15.94 -2.90 15.51
N GLU A 118 16.95 -2.24 14.93
CA GLU A 118 18.26 -2.83 14.63
C GLU A 118 18.94 -3.37 15.89
N ASP A 119 18.97 -2.58 16.98
CA ASP A 119 19.60 -2.95 18.25
C ASP A 119 18.94 -4.18 18.92
N LYS A 120 17.66 -4.42 18.65
CA LYS A 120 16.93 -5.63 19.07
C LYS A 120 17.12 -6.80 18.10
N GLY A 121 17.70 -6.62 16.92
CA GLY A 121 17.80 -7.63 15.88
C GLY A 121 16.44 -7.97 15.27
N LEU A 122 15.46 -7.06 15.31
CA LEU A 122 14.12 -7.23 14.75
C LEU A 122 14.01 -6.56 13.38
N LEU A 123 13.13 -7.09 12.53
CA LEU A 123 12.77 -6.52 11.24
C LEU A 123 11.39 -5.88 11.30
N ALA A 124 11.29 -4.61 10.91
CA ALA A 124 10.05 -3.99 10.47
C ALA A 124 10.14 -3.75 8.95
N LEU A 125 9.41 -4.53 8.18
CA LEU A 125 9.24 -4.35 6.74
C LEU A 125 8.04 -3.44 6.51
N VAL A 126 8.29 -2.22 6.06
CA VAL A 126 7.26 -1.20 5.87
C VAL A 126 6.90 -1.03 4.40
N GLY A 127 5.62 -0.77 4.14
CA GLY A 127 5.13 -0.56 2.78
C GLY A 127 5.18 -1.82 1.93
N MET A 128 4.58 -2.95 2.36
CA MET A 128 4.64 -4.22 1.63
C MET A 128 3.26 -4.69 1.16
N GLY A 129 2.79 -4.10 0.10
CA GLY A 129 1.58 -4.46 -0.64
C GLY A 129 1.85 -4.53 -2.15
N VAL A 130 0.96 -3.93 -2.92
CA VAL A 130 1.11 -3.78 -4.38
C VAL A 130 1.85 -2.50 -4.73
N GLU A 131 1.35 -1.39 -4.32
CA GLU A 131 1.92 -0.07 -4.15
C GLU A 131 1.45 0.49 -2.79
N PRO A 132 2.39 0.72 -1.87
CA PRO A 132 3.80 0.34 -1.90
C PRO A 132 4.03 -1.18 -1.81
N GLY A 133 5.21 -1.62 -2.24
CA GLY A 133 5.69 -2.99 -2.06
C GLY A 133 6.21 -3.64 -3.34
N MET A 134 5.35 -4.22 -4.16
CA MET A 134 5.74 -4.81 -5.45
C MET A 134 6.38 -3.76 -6.37
N ALA A 135 5.80 -2.55 -6.42
CA ALA A 135 6.34 -1.45 -7.22
C ALA A 135 7.76 -1.09 -6.80
N ASP A 136 8.05 -1.15 -5.52
CA ASP A 136 9.37 -0.90 -4.93
C ASP A 136 10.38 -1.99 -5.30
N VAL A 137 9.95 -3.26 -5.26
CA VAL A 137 10.77 -4.40 -5.74
C VAL A 137 11.10 -4.22 -7.22
N PHE A 138 10.16 -3.75 -8.03
CA PHE A 138 10.41 -3.46 -9.45
C PHE A 138 11.41 -2.31 -9.66
N ALA A 139 11.37 -1.28 -8.82
CA ALA A 139 12.35 -0.20 -8.84
C ALA A 139 13.76 -0.72 -8.54
N ARG A 140 13.90 -1.60 -7.54
CA ARG A 140 15.16 -2.25 -7.21
C ARG A 140 15.64 -3.17 -8.35
N TYR A 141 14.75 -3.97 -8.93
CA TYR A 141 15.08 -4.83 -10.07
C TYR A 141 15.54 -4.02 -11.28
N ALA A 142 14.89 -2.92 -11.57
CA ALA A 142 15.30 -2.04 -12.67
C ALA A 142 16.71 -1.50 -12.47
N GLN A 143 17.07 -1.06 -11.27
CA GLN A 143 18.41 -0.62 -10.95
C GLN A 143 19.45 -1.72 -11.14
N ASP A 144 19.17 -2.91 -10.61
CA ASP A 144 20.19 -3.96 -10.54
C ASP A 144 20.40 -4.64 -11.91
N PHE A 145 19.39 -4.65 -12.80
CA PHE A 145 19.43 -5.47 -14.05
C PHE A 145 19.13 -4.72 -15.33
N LEU A 146 18.32 -3.66 -15.30
CA LEU A 146 17.78 -3.07 -16.53
C LEU A 146 18.45 -1.75 -16.95
N PHE A 147 19.06 -1.02 -16.02
CA PHE A 147 19.63 0.30 -16.25
C PHE A 147 21.04 0.42 -15.68
N ASP A 148 21.88 1.25 -16.32
CA ASP A 148 23.18 1.65 -15.82
C ASP A 148 23.08 2.98 -15.02
N GLU A 149 22.18 3.86 -15.48
CA GLU A 149 21.81 5.11 -14.78
C GLU A 149 20.30 5.29 -14.88
N ILE A 150 19.67 5.73 -13.78
CA ILE A 150 18.24 6.02 -13.71
C ILE A 150 18.05 7.53 -13.54
N ASP A 151 17.33 8.13 -14.49
CA ASP A 151 16.92 9.53 -14.43
C ASP A 151 15.66 9.69 -13.60
N GLU A 152 14.63 8.85 -13.84
CA GLU A 152 13.37 8.94 -13.15
C GLU A 152 12.78 7.55 -12.89
N ILE A 153 12.23 7.38 -11.69
CA ILE A 153 11.34 6.30 -11.31
C ILE A 153 9.97 6.90 -11.07
N GLY A 154 8.99 6.42 -11.82
CA GLY A 154 7.61 6.82 -11.67
C GLY A 154 6.73 5.62 -11.40
N ILE A 155 6.14 5.54 -10.22
CA ILE A 155 5.09 4.57 -9.98
C ILE A 155 3.83 5.05 -10.70
N ARG A 156 3.20 4.15 -11.45
CA ARG A 156 2.00 4.44 -12.22
C ARG A 156 0.97 3.37 -11.93
N ASP A 157 -0.15 3.79 -11.39
CA ASP A 157 -1.31 2.97 -11.16
C ASP A 157 -2.48 3.47 -12.00
N GLY A 158 -3.22 2.54 -12.60
CA GLY A 158 -4.39 2.84 -13.41
C GLY A 158 -5.29 1.61 -13.58
N ALA A 159 -6.52 1.89 -13.95
CA ALA A 159 -7.55 0.89 -14.09
C ALA A 159 -8.53 1.26 -15.20
N ASN A 160 -9.24 0.26 -15.71
CA ASN A 160 -10.47 0.43 -16.47
C ASN A 160 -11.68 -0.20 -15.76
N ILE A 161 -11.64 -0.21 -14.42
CA ILE A 161 -12.70 -0.78 -13.60
C ILE A 161 -13.97 0.10 -13.70
N GLU A 162 -15.09 -0.56 -13.97
CA GLU A 162 -16.43 0.01 -13.86
C GLU A 162 -17.19 -0.65 -12.71
N VAL A 163 -17.87 0.17 -11.88
CA VAL A 163 -18.70 -0.32 -10.76
C VAL A 163 -20.17 -0.19 -11.14
N GLN A 164 -20.78 -1.29 -11.51
CA GLN A 164 -22.18 -1.31 -11.96
C GLN A 164 -23.16 -1.02 -10.83
N GLY A 165 -24.14 -0.17 -11.14
CA GLY A 165 -25.22 0.20 -10.20
C GLY A 165 -24.91 1.40 -9.31
N TYR A 166 -23.73 2.03 -9.46
CA TYR A 166 -23.32 3.20 -8.71
C TYR A 166 -22.77 4.28 -9.65
N GLU A 167 -23.18 5.51 -9.44
CA GLU A 167 -22.59 6.67 -10.15
C GLU A 167 -21.21 7.03 -9.61
N PHE A 168 -20.97 6.73 -8.34
CA PHE A 168 -19.69 6.89 -7.66
C PHE A 168 -19.54 5.82 -6.59
N ALA A 169 -18.43 5.09 -6.61
CA ALA A 169 -18.09 4.11 -5.59
C ALA A 169 -16.55 4.02 -5.46
N PRO A 170 -16.03 3.98 -4.23
CA PRO A 170 -14.61 3.69 -4.01
C PRO A 170 -14.35 2.20 -4.26
N ASN A 171 -13.20 1.86 -4.81
CA ASN A 171 -12.77 0.47 -5.00
C ASN A 171 -12.01 -0.09 -3.78
N PHE A 172 -11.59 0.78 -2.85
CA PHE A 172 -11.02 0.44 -1.54
C PHE A 172 -11.39 1.50 -0.50
N SER A 173 -10.71 1.57 0.65
CA SER A 173 -11.03 2.49 1.74
C SER A 173 -11.14 3.94 1.29
N ILE A 174 -12.31 4.55 1.45
CA ILE A 174 -12.51 5.96 1.10
C ILE A 174 -11.72 6.90 2.03
N TRP A 175 -11.45 6.50 3.28
CA TRP A 175 -10.62 7.29 4.20
C TRP A 175 -9.19 7.36 3.70
N THR A 176 -8.61 6.22 3.30
CA THR A 176 -7.27 6.14 2.70
C THR A 176 -7.20 6.95 1.42
N THR A 177 -8.18 6.79 0.53
CA THR A 177 -8.26 7.57 -0.73
C THR A 177 -8.31 9.09 -0.49
N ILE A 178 -9.07 9.55 0.52
CA ILE A 178 -9.14 10.97 0.87
C ILE A 178 -7.77 11.47 1.38
N GLU A 179 -7.11 10.73 2.26
CA GLU A 179 -5.78 11.10 2.79
C GLU A 179 -4.76 11.18 1.65
N GLU A 180 -4.56 10.12 0.89
CA GLU A 180 -3.58 10.04 -0.19
C GLU A 180 -3.81 11.08 -1.29
N CYS A 181 -5.06 11.26 -1.72
CA CYS A 181 -5.37 12.10 -2.88
C CYS A 181 -5.49 13.59 -2.54
N LEU A 182 -5.83 13.96 -1.30
CA LEU A 182 -6.04 15.36 -0.91
C LEU A 182 -4.88 15.95 -0.10
N ASN A 183 -3.97 15.13 0.40
CA ASN A 183 -2.72 15.61 0.97
C ASN A 183 -1.77 16.14 -0.12
N PRO A 184 -0.85 17.06 0.22
CA PRO A 184 0.17 17.51 -0.72
C PRO A 184 1.08 16.37 -1.14
N PRO A 185 1.08 15.93 -2.42
CA PRO A 185 1.96 14.86 -2.88
C PRO A 185 3.42 15.23 -2.69
N VAL A 186 4.20 14.26 -2.23
CA VAL A 186 5.65 14.39 -2.11
C VAL A 186 6.31 13.96 -3.41
N ILE A 187 7.33 14.71 -3.84
CA ILE A 187 8.23 14.38 -4.93
C ILE A 187 9.65 14.35 -4.37
N TRP A 188 10.47 13.44 -4.86
CA TRP A 188 11.90 13.44 -4.56
C TRP A 188 12.73 13.79 -5.79
N GLU A 189 13.71 14.67 -5.62
CA GLU A 189 14.71 15.01 -6.64
C GLU A 189 16.10 15.07 -6.02
N LYS A 190 17.07 14.48 -6.72
CA LYS A 190 18.48 14.53 -6.33
C LYS A 190 18.96 15.97 -6.25
N GLY A 191 19.43 16.37 -5.06
CA GLY A 191 19.92 17.73 -4.80
C GLY A 191 18.87 18.68 -4.21
N ARG A 192 17.58 18.42 -4.45
CA ARG A 192 16.49 19.13 -3.77
C ARG A 192 15.93 18.34 -2.59
N ASN A 193 16.09 17.01 -2.60
CA ASN A 193 15.49 16.07 -1.67
C ASN A 193 13.95 16.03 -1.82
N TRP A 194 13.23 15.73 -0.74
CA TRP A 194 11.78 15.69 -0.73
C TRP A 194 11.17 17.09 -0.67
N PHE A 195 10.20 17.33 -1.49
CA PHE A 195 9.37 18.53 -1.49
C PHE A 195 7.93 18.16 -1.87
N THR A 196 6.99 19.03 -1.57
CA THR A 196 5.57 18.82 -1.87
C THR A 196 5.12 19.63 -3.07
N THR A 197 3.97 19.28 -3.62
CA THR A 197 3.29 20.01 -4.68
C THR A 197 1.78 20.01 -4.45
N GLU A 198 1.01 20.67 -5.30
CA GLU A 198 -0.45 20.63 -5.20
C GLU A 198 -0.98 19.23 -5.56
N PRO A 199 -2.04 18.75 -4.88
CA PRO A 199 -2.74 17.53 -5.26
C PRO A 199 -3.17 17.54 -6.72
N PHE A 200 -3.07 16.39 -7.38
CA PHE A 200 -3.42 16.20 -8.79
C PHE A 200 -2.56 17.01 -9.78
N SER A 201 -1.35 17.40 -9.36
CA SER A 201 -0.39 18.12 -10.22
C SER A 201 0.25 17.19 -11.27
N GLU A 202 0.91 17.82 -12.25
CA GLU A 202 1.64 17.15 -13.34
C GLU A 202 0.83 16.06 -14.06
N PRO A 203 -0.38 16.35 -14.57
CA PRO A 203 -1.16 15.36 -15.30
C PRO A 203 -0.42 14.87 -16.53
N GLU A 204 -0.48 13.55 -16.80
CA GLU A 204 0.05 12.94 -18.01
C GLU A 204 -0.84 11.80 -18.49
N LEU A 205 -0.84 11.51 -19.79
CA LEU A 205 -1.46 10.31 -20.33
C LEU A 205 -0.45 9.16 -20.28
N PHE A 206 -0.80 8.09 -19.60
CA PHE A 206 0.02 6.89 -19.50
C PHE A 206 -0.68 5.71 -20.19
N ASP A 207 0.06 4.98 -21.03
CA ASP A 207 -0.48 3.86 -21.80
C ASP A 207 -0.27 2.54 -21.06
N PHE A 208 -1.29 2.14 -20.32
CA PHE A 208 -1.31 0.91 -19.55
C PHE A 208 -1.45 -0.32 -20.45
N PRO A 209 -0.81 -1.44 -20.09
CA PRO A 209 -0.83 -2.68 -20.88
C PRO A 209 -2.16 -3.45 -20.76
N GLU A 210 -2.23 -4.57 -21.46
CA GLU A 210 -3.27 -5.59 -21.37
C GLU A 210 -4.71 -5.10 -21.57
N GLY A 211 -4.88 -4.08 -22.42
CA GLY A 211 -6.18 -3.59 -22.83
C GLY A 211 -6.80 -2.56 -21.88
N ILE A 212 -6.10 -2.13 -20.85
CA ILE A 212 -6.53 -1.01 -19.99
C ILE A 212 -6.52 0.28 -20.80
N GLY A 213 -5.44 0.51 -21.60
CA GLY A 213 -5.35 1.65 -22.52
C GLY A 213 -4.77 2.90 -21.85
N SER A 214 -4.96 4.06 -22.52
CA SER A 214 -4.41 5.33 -22.05
C SER A 214 -5.30 5.94 -20.98
N VAL A 215 -4.72 6.19 -19.81
CA VAL A 215 -5.38 6.81 -18.65
C VAL A 215 -4.61 8.06 -18.25
N GLU A 216 -5.31 9.15 -17.94
CA GLU A 216 -4.71 10.33 -17.32
C GLU A 216 -4.35 10.00 -15.87
N VAL A 217 -3.07 10.16 -15.52
CA VAL A 217 -2.54 9.95 -14.18
C VAL A 217 -2.02 11.27 -13.60
N VAL A 218 -2.17 11.46 -12.29
CA VAL A 218 -1.86 12.70 -11.58
C VAL A 218 -1.08 12.39 -10.29
N ASN A 219 -0.24 13.33 -9.84
CA ASN A 219 0.47 13.18 -8.58
C ASN A 219 -0.52 13.08 -7.40
N VAL A 220 -0.31 12.09 -6.56
CA VAL A 220 -0.92 11.93 -5.24
C VAL A 220 0.18 11.59 -4.24
N GLU A 221 -0.10 11.73 -2.93
CA GLU A 221 0.85 11.32 -1.89
C GLU A 221 0.93 9.78 -1.84
N HIS A 222 2.16 9.25 -1.79
CA HIS A 222 2.35 7.80 -1.68
C HIS A 222 3.75 7.43 -1.15
N GLU A 223 3.87 6.22 -0.60
CA GLU A 223 5.02 5.73 0.15
C GLU A 223 6.29 5.55 -0.67
N GLU A 224 6.21 5.11 -1.92
CA GLU A 224 7.39 4.80 -2.75
C GLU A 224 8.28 6.02 -2.95
N VAL A 225 7.70 7.22 -2.97
CA VAL A 225 8.50 8.45 -3.07
C VAL A 225 9.39 8.64 -1.84
N LEU A 226 9.00 8.06 -0.69
CA LEU A 226 9.77 8.09 0.55
C LEU A 226 10.70 6.86 0.67
N LEU A 227 10.35 5.74 0.07
CA LEU A 227 11.06 4.46 0.16
C LEU A 227 12.18 4.36 -0.90
N VAL A 228 11.83 4.47 -2.18
CA VAL A 228 12.75 4.26 -3.31
C VAL A 228 14.07 5.02 -3.18
N PRO A 229 14.12 6.33 -2.84
CA PRO A 229 15.37 7.08 -2.79
C PRO A 229 16.33 6.63 -1.68
N ARG A 230 15.87 5.81 -0.71
CA ARG A 230 16.71 5.31 0.38
C ARG A 230 17.62 4.17 -0.08
N TRP A 231 17.19 3.38 -1.05
CA TRP A 231 17.90 2.16 -1.49
C TRP A 231 18.18 2.10 -2.99
N VAL A 232 17.48 2.89 -3.80
CA VAL A 232 17.62 2.93 -5.26
C VAL A 232 18.20 4.25 -5.72
N LYS A 233 19.28 4.19 -6.53
CA LYS A 233 19.97 5.37 -7.05
C LYS A 233 19.25 5.90 -8.28
N CYS A 234 18.61 7.05 -8.18
CA CYS A 234 17.91 7.73 -9.26
C CYS A 234 18.08 9.25 -9.14
N LYS A 235 17.49 10.01 -10.08
CA LYS A 235 17.52 11.48 -10.03
C LYS A 235 16.17 12.08 -9.64
N ARG A 236 15.05 11.36 -9.88
CA ARG A 236 13.70 11.79 -9.53
C ARG A 236 12.82 10.57 -9.19
N VAL A 237 11.90 10.74 -8.25
CA VAL A 237 10.84 9.76 -7.93
C VAL A 237 9.50 10.47 -7.83
N THR A 238 8.49 9.90 -8.50
CA THR A 238 7.10 10.36 -8.48
C THR A 238 6.14 9.18 -8.34
N PHE A 239 4.98 9.44 -7.74
CA PHE A 239 3.84 8.53 -7.81
C PHE A 239 2.67 9.22 -8.50
N LYS A 240 2.01 8.56 -9.44
CA LYS A 240 0.83 9.10 -10.13
C LYS A 240 -0.27 8.05 -10.25
N TYR A 241 -1.49 8.47 -9.96
CA TYR A 241 -2.67 7.64 -9.92
C TYR A 241 -3.67 8.00 -11.01
N GLY A 242 -4.21 6.99 -11.69
CA GLY A 242 -5.27 7.10 -12.70
C GLY A 242 -6.67 7.10 -12.08
N LEU A 243 -7.05 8.22 -11.50
CA LEU A 243 -8.32 8.36 -10.77
C LEU A 243 -9.52 8.66 -11.69
N GLY A 244 -9.27 9.24 -12.87
CA GLY A 244 -10.30 9.76 -13.74
C GLY A 244 -10.89 11.11 -13.28
N THR A 245 -11.34 11.90 -14.25
CA THR A 245 -11.78 13.29 -14.03
C THR A 245 -12.98 13.38 -13.08
N GLN A 246 -13.92 12.44 -13.14
CA GLN A 246 -15.10 12.44 -12.26
C GLN A 246 -14.71 12.25 -10.81
N PHE A 247 -13.85 11.28 -10.53
CA PHE A 247 -13.37 10.97 -9.18
C PHE A 247 -12.61 12.15 -8.58
N ILE A 248 -11.68 12.74 -9.33
CA ILE A 248 -10.93 13.94 -8.94
C ILE A 248 -11.88 15.11 -8.61
N ASN A 249 -12.91 15.32 -9.41
CA ASN A 249 -13.88 16.40 -9.16
C ASN A 249 -14.70 16.17 -7.88
N VAL A 250 -15.06 14.93 -7.58
CA VAL A 250 -15.74 14.59 -6.32
C VAL A 250 -14.81 14.88 -5.14
N LEU A 251 -13.55 14.43 -5.17
CA LEU A 251 -12.58 14.68 -4.10
C LEU A 251 -12.35 16.19 -3.88
N LYS A 252 -12.15 16.96 -4.96
CA LYS A 252 -12.04 18.43 -4.88
C LYS A 252 -13.28 19.08 -4.26
N THR A 253 -14.46 18.56 -4.57
CA THR A 253 -15.72 19.05 -3.99
C THR A 253 -15.81 18.73 -2.50
N LEU A 254 -15.43 17.53 -2.08
CA LEU A 254 -15.38 17.17 -0.66
C LEU A 254 -14.45 18.11 0.10
N LYS A 255 -13.24 18.36 -0.43
CA LYS A 255 -12.28 19.32 0.16
C LYS A 255 -12.83 20.73 0.24
N MET A 256 -13.41 21.23 -0.84
CA MET A 256 -14.01 22.58 -0.89
C MET A 256 -15.13 22.77 0.14
N LEU A 257 -15.88 21.70 0.45
CA LEU A 257 -16.96 21.71 1.45
C LEU A 257 -16.47 21.38 2.87
N GLY A 258 -15.18 21.03 3.06
CA GLY A 258 -14.62 20.58 4.34
C GLY A 258 -15.16 19.22 4.78
N LEU A 259 -15.64 18.40 3.83
CA LEU A 259 -16.16 17.05 4.09
C LEU A 259 -15.05 16.00 4.18
N ASP A 260 -13.82 16.35 3.84
CA ASP A 260 -12.59 15.58 4.06
C ASP A 260 -12.07 15.66 5.52
N ASN A 261 -12.61 16.60 6.32
CA ASN A 261 -12.09 16.86 7.66
C ASN A 261 -12.35 15.70 8.63
N LYS A 262 -11.29 15.29 9.33
CA LYS A 262 -11.29 14.26 10.37
C LYS A 262 -11.67 14.80 11.77
N GLU A 263 -11.54 16.10 11.96
CA GLU A 263 -11.89 16.73 13.23
C GLU A 263 -13.40 16.74 13.43
N LYS A 264 -13.84 16.32 14.65
CA LYS A 264 -15.25 16.26 14.96
C LYS A 264 -15.86 17.64 15.07
N ILE A 265 -16.91 17.90 14.31
CA ILE A 265 -17.74 19.09 14.38
C ILE A 265 -19.10 18.79 15.02
N ARG A 266 -19.72 19.79 15.61
CA ARG A 266 -21.05 19.64 16.20
C ARG A 266 -22.13 19.77 15.13
N VAL A 267 -22.95 18.74 14.99
CA VAL A 267 -24.13 18.73 14.13
C VAL A 267 -25.35 18.45 15.03
N LYS A 268 -26.17 19.49 15.27
CA LYS A 268 -27.26 19.42 16.27
C LYS A 268 -26.71 19.00 17.65
N ASP A 269 -27.09 17.81 18.12
CA ASP A 269 -26.73 17.28 19.46
C ASP A 269 -25.62 16.23 19.43
N VAL A 270 -25.02 15.95 18.27
CA VAL A 270 -23.96 14.95 18.12
C VAL A 270 -22.67 15.56 17.58
N MET A 271 -21.54 14.94 17.94
CA MET A 271 -20.22 15.25 17.41
C MET A 271 -19.87 14.21 16.34
N VAL A 272 -19.61 14.65 15.12
CA VAL A 272 -19.28 13.78 13.98
C VAL A 272 -18.08 14.31 13.21
N ALA A 273 -17.21 13.44 12.72
CA ALA A 273 -16.21 13.82 11.74
C ALA A 273 -16.88 13.88 10.35
N PRO A 274 -16.75 14.97 9.59
CA PRO A 274 -17.37 15.11 8.28
C PRO A 274 -17.05 13.95 7.33
N ARG A 275 -15.79 13.51 7.26
CA ARG A 275 -15.37 12.40 6.41
C ARG A 275 -16.03 11.06 6.77
N ASP A 276 -16.37 10.84 8.04
CA ASP A 276 -17.07 9.60 8.46
C ASP A 276 -18.50 9.58 7.93
N VAL A 277 -19.13 10.75 7.79
CA VAL A 277 -20.45 10.87 7.15
C VAL A 277 -20.36 10.56 5.66
N VAL A 278 -19.31 11.06 4.97
CA VAL A 278 -19.07 10.71 3.55
C VAL A 278 -18.93 9.21 3.39
N ALA A 279 -18.09 8.56 4.20
CA ALA A 279 -17.90 7.12 4.15
C ALA A 279 -19.19 6.34 4.42
N ALA A 280 -19.99 6.76 5.39
CA ALA A 280 -21.27 6.12 5.71
C ALA A 280 -22.33 6.27 4.61
N CYS A 281 -22.18 7.25 3.72
CA CYS A 281 -23.07 7.47 2.57
C CYS A 281 -22.67 6.65 1.33
N LEU A 282 -21.45 6.14 1.29
CA LEU A 282 -20.92 5.38 0.16
C LEU A 282 -21.11 3.87 0.36
N PRO A 283 -21.18 3.10 -0.74
CA PRO A 283 -21.20 1.65 -0.62
C PRO A 283 -19.89 1.14 -0.02
N ASP A 284 -19.95 0.11 0.81
CA ASP A 284 -18.79 -0.54 1.39
C ASP A 284 -18.03 -1.31 0.29
N PRO A 285 -16.76 -0.94 -0.01
CA PRO A 285 -15.95 -1.62 -1.02
C PRO A 285 -15.84 -3.13 -0.81
N ALA A 286 -15.88 -3.60 0.43
CA ALA A 286 -15.82 -5.04 0.75
C ALA A 286 -16.97 -5.86 0.13
N HIS A 287 -18.05 -5.21 -0.29
CA HIS A 287 -19.24 -5.84 -0.89
C HIS A 287 -19.43 -5.50 -2.37
N LEU A 288 -18.49 -4.77 -2.99
CA LEU A 288 -18.59 -4.34 -4.38
C LEU A 288 -17.95 -5.29 -5.40
N GLY A 289 -17.19 -6.28 -4.97
CA GLY A 289 -16.40 -7.13 -5.87
C GLY A 289 -17.20 -7.71 -7.04
N ASP A 290 -18.43 -8.21 -6.79
CA ASP A 290 -19.32 -8.76 -7.83
C ASP A 290 -19.96 -7.70 -8.75
N HIS A 291 -19.83 -6.41 -8.40
CA HIS A 291 -20.29 -5.27 -9.20
C HIS A 291 -19.18 -4.61 -9.99
N MET A 292 -17.94 -5.04 -9.80
CA MET A 292 -16.75 -4.49 -10.45
C MET A 292 -16.35 -5.31 -11.66
N PHE A 293 -16.14 -4.65 -12.81
CA PHE A 293 -15.75 -5.28 -14.07
C PHE A 293 -14.55 -4.52 -14.64
N GLY A 294 -13.54 -5.26 -15.09
CA GLY A 294 -12.33 -4.70 -15.69
C GLY A 294 -11.06 -5.07 -14.91
N LYS A 295 -10.02 -4.32 -15.16
CA LYS A 295 -8.64 -4.62 -14.71
C LYS A 295 -8.03 -3.45 -13.97
N THR A 296 -7.17 -3.77 -13.00
CA THR A 296 -6.24 -2.85 -12.36
C THR A 296 -4.82 -3.16 -12.81
N CYS A 297 -3.98 -2.14 -12.91
CA CYS A 297 -2.56 -2.27 -13.23
C CYS A 297 -1.76 -1.33 -12.35
N ALA A 298 -0.84 -1.89 -11.60
CA ALA A 298 0.14 -1.14 -10.83
C ALA A 298 1.56 -1.51 -11.28
N GLY A 299 2.48 -0.54 -11.23
CA GLY A 299 3.84 -0.82 -11.63
C GLY A 299 4.77 0.38 -11.60
N THR A 300 6.00 0.12 -12.02
CA THR A 300 7.11 1.07 -11.94
C THR A 300 7.63 1.37 -13.34
N TRP A 301 7.38 2.58 -13.79
CA TRP A 301 7.98 3.14 -14.99
C TRP A 301 9.36 3.69 -14.65
N VAL A 302 10.35 3.30 -15.44
CA VAL A 302 11.74 3.72 -15.25
C VAL A 302 12.28 4.32 -16.53
N LYS A 303 12.89 5.49 -16.41
CA LYS A 303 13.58 6.18 -17.50
C LYS A 303 15.04 6.39 -17.12
N GLY A 304 15.93 6.12 -18.07
CA GLY A 304 17.35 6.25 -17.83
C GLY A 304 18.20 5.83 -19.03
N MET A 305 19.38 5.28 -18.76
CA MET A 305 20.36 4.85 -19.76
C MET A 305 20.72 3.38 -19.55
N LYS A 306 20.88 2.66 -20.67
CA LYS A 306 21.46 1.30 -20.72
C LYS A 306 22.40 1.19 -21.91
N ASP A 307 23.64 0.72 -21.68
CA ASP A 307 24.67 0.57 -22.71
C ASP A 307 24.88 1.87 -23.54
N GLY A 308 24.83 3.01 -22.86
CA GLY A 308 24.99 4.34 -23.48
C GLY A 308 23.79 4.82 -24.30
N LYS A 309 22.65 4.16 -24.25
CA LYS A 309 21.41 4.52 -24.97
C LYS A 309 20.28 4.87 -24.02
N PRO A 310 19.44 5.87 -24.35
CA PRO A 310 18.20 6.12 -23.61
C PRO A 310 17.29 4.89 -23.64
N ARG A 311 16.70 4.58 -22.50
CA ARG A 311 15.76 3.48 -22.33
C ARG A 311 14.60 3.89 -21.44
N GLN A 312 13.41 3.38 -21.72
CA GLN A 312 12.24 3.47 -20.85
C GLN A 312 11.58 2.12 -20.76
N VAL A 313 11.23 1.71 -19.55
CA VAL A 313 10.60 0.41 -19.27
C VAL A 313 9.49 0.61 -18.25
N TYR A 314 8.38 -0.10 -18.43
CA TYR A 314 7.35 -0.23 -17.42
C TYR A 314 7.29 -1.70 -16.95
N LEU A 315 7.64 -1.92 -15.66
CA LEU A 315 7.44 -3.20 -14.99
C LEU A 315 6.09 -3.13 -14.30
N TYR A 316 5.22 -4.12 -14.52
CA TYR A 316 3.84 -4.02 -14.08
C TYR A 316 3.23 -5.37 -13.70
N GLN A 317 2.16 -5.31 -12.96
CA GLN A 317 1.27 -6.43 -12.70
C GLN A 317 -0.17 -5.99 -12.95
N VAL A 318 -0.90 -6.84 -13.68
CA VAL A 318 -2.33 -6.62 -13.99
C VAL A 318 -3.17 -7.67 -13.27
N ALA A 319 -4.26 -7.25 -12.67
CA ALA A 319 -5.27 -8.13 -12.11
C ALA A 319 -6.64 -7.85 -12.73
N ASP A 320 -7.29 -8.92 -13.18
CA ASP A 320 -8.65 -8.91 -13.70
C ASP A 320 -9.64 -9.20 -12.58
N ASN A 321 -10.60 -8.29 -12.34
CA ASN A 321 -11.48 -8.41 -11.19
C ASN A 321 -12.40 -9.62 -11.25
N GLU A 322 -12.95 -9.95 -12.42
CA GLU A 322 -13.84 -11.10 -12.57
C GLU A 322 -13.10 -12.40 -12.29
N THR A 323 -11.85 -12.48 -12.74
CA THR A 323 -10.96 -13.63 -12.45
C THR A 323 -10.66 -13.73 -10.95
N CYS A 324 -10.28 -12.62 -10.31
CA CYS A 324 -10.01 -12.59 -8.87
C CYS A 324 -11.24 -12.98 -8.04
N MET A 325 -12.43 -12.46 -8.38
CA MET A 325 -13.68 -12.83 -7.70
C MET A 325 -13.99 -14.31 -7.84
N LYS A 326 -13.83 -14.86 -9.05
CA LYS A 326 -14.11 -16.28 -9.34
C LYS A 326 -13.13 -17.23 -8.65
N GLU A 327 -11.84 -16.92 -8.67
CA GLU A 327 -10.78 -17.84 -8.22
C GLU A 327 -10.43 -17.65 -6.74
N LEU A 328 -10.50 -16.42 -6.24
CA LEU A 328 -10.05 -16.05 -4.90
C LEU A 328 -11.18 -15.58 -4.00
N GLY A 329 -12.32 -15.17 -4.58
CA GLY A 329 -13.46 -14.63 -3.83
C GLY A 329 -13.19 -13.25 -3.23
N CYS A 330 -12.28 -12.47 -3.85
CA CYS A 330 -11.99 -11.09 -3.48
C CYS A 330 -11.69 -10.25 -4.73
N GLN A 331 -11.88 -8.95 -4.63
CA GLN A 331 -11.62 -8.01 -5.72
C GLN A 331 -10.13 -7.90 -6.06
N ALA A 332 -9.83 -7.41 -7.27
CA ALA A 332 -8.48 -7.36 -7.84
C ALA A 332 -7.46 -6.65 -6.94
N VAL A 333 -7.79 -5.45 -6.42
CA VAL A 333 -6.88 -4.69 -5.56
C VAL A 333 -6.52 -5.44 -4.26
N VAL A 334 -7.50 -6.13 -3.67
CA VAL A 334 -7.29 -6.96 -2.46
C VAL A 334 -6.39 -8.15 -2.78
N ALA A 335 -6.60 -8.79 -3.93
CA ALA A 335 -5.76 -9.89 -4.38
C ALA A 335 -4.31 -9.44 -4.59
N GLN A 336 -4.08 -8.36 -5.35
CA GLN A 336 -2.75 -7.82 -5.64
C GLN A 336 -1.99 -7.48 -4.34
N THR A 337 -2.63 -6.76 -3.44
CA THR A 337 -2.03 -6.38 -2.15
C THR A 337 -1.68 -7.60 -1.31
N ALA A 338 -2.61 -8.54 -1.14
CA ALA A 338 -2.44 -9.71 -0.29
C ALA A 338 -1.40 -10.71 -0.83
N PHE A 339 -1.33 -10.91 -2.15
CA PHE A 339 -0.31 -11.79 -2.75
C PHE A 339 1.09 -11.32 -2.41
N ASN A 340 1.36 -10.05 -2.62
CA ASN A 340 2.68 -9.47 -2.43
C ASN A 340 3.13 -9.52 -0.96
N ALA A 341 2.22 -9.24 -0.02
CA ALA A 341 2.50 -9.38 1.41
C ALA A 341 2.86 -10.83 1.78
N VAL A 342 2.11 -11.83 1.28
CA VAL A 342 2.38 -13.24 1.56
C VAL A 342 3.70 -13.71 0.94
N LEU A 343 4.07 -13.22 -0.26
CA LEU A 343 5.38 -13.50 -0.87
C LEU A 343 6.52 -13.00 0.02
N ALA A 344 6.40 -11.77 0.53
CA ALA A 344 7.39 -11.22 1.45
C ALA A 344 7.50 -12.02 2.74
N TRP A 345 6.38 -12.46 3.33
CA TRP A 345 6.40 -13.32 4.52
C TRP A 345 7.14 -14.63 4.27
N GLU A 346 6.91 -15.28 3.13
CA GLU A 346 7.63 -16.50 2.78
C GLU A 346 9.13 -16.24 2.68
N LEU A 347 9.54 -15.15 2.04
CA LEU A 347 10.95 -14.80 1.90
C LEU A 347 11.61 -14.49 3.24
N ILE A 348 10.91 -13.82 4.16
CA ILE A 348 11.36 -13.57 5.53
C ILE A 348 11.46 -14.90 6.29
N HIS A 349 10.42 -15.73 6.26
CA HIS A 349 10.41 -17.03 6.93
C HIS A 349 11.56 -17.95 6.48
N LEU A 350 11.85 -17.97 5.20
CA LEU A 350 12.95 -18.75 4.63
C LEU A 350 14.33 -18.12 4.86
N GLY A 351 14.42 -16.95 5.48
CA GLY A 351 15.66 -16.21 5.68
C GLY A 351 16.30 -15.70 4.38
N VAL A 352 15.55 -15.67 3.28
CA VAL A 352 15.99 -15.13 1.98
C VAL A 352 16.01 -13.61 2.03
N TRP A 353 14.92 -13.00 2.53
CA TRP A 353 14.91 -11.61 2.94
C TRP A 353 15.29 -11.54 4.42
N ASN A 354 16.56 -11.27 4.66
CA ASN A 354 17.14 -11.19 5.99
C ASN A 354 17.66 -9.78 6.23
N GLY A 355 17.08 -9.10 7.22
CA GLY A 355 17.43 -7.73 7.57
C GLY A 355 17.01 -7.40 8.99
N VAL A 356 17.52 -6.30 9.53
CA VAL A 356 17.18 -5.76 10.84
C VAL A 356 16.98 -4.26 10.75
N GLY A 357 16.16 -3.70 11.61
CA GLY A 357 15.78 -2.30 11.58
C GLY A 357 14.45 -2.07 10.88
N VAL A 358 14.23 -0.87 10.37
CA VAL A 358 13.05 -0.49 9.57
C VAL A 358 13.48 -0.40 8.11
N LEU A 359 12.98 -1.28 7.28
CA LEU A 359 13.39 -1.45 5.88
C LEU A 359 12.17 -1.45 4.95
N GLY A 360 12.34 -0.87 3.76
CA GLY A 360 11.44 -1.06 2.63
C GLY A 360 11.82 -2.31 1.81
N PRO A 361 10.96 -2.76 0.89
CA PRO A 361 11.22 -3.91 0.01
C PRO A 361 12.48 -3.74 -0.85
N GLU A 362 12.83 -2.52 -1.22
CA GLU A 362 14.02 -2.19 -2.04
C GLU A 362 15.34 -2.50 -1.34
N ALA A 363 15.33 -2.69 -0.03
CA ALA A 363 16.53 -3.07 0.72
C ALA A 363 17.00 -4.49 0.39
N PHE A 364 16.15 -5.32 -0.23
CA PHE A 364 16.39 -6.74 -0.46
C PHE A 364 16.69 -7.07 -1.93
N ASP A 365 17.18 -8.32 -2.16
CA ASP A 365 17.31 -8.86 -3.51
C ASP A 365 15.93 -9.06 -4.14
N PRO A 366 15.65 -8.43 -5.29
CA PRO A 366 14.34 -8.51 -5.94
C PRO A 366 14.07 -9.87 -6.61
N ILE A 367 15.12 -10.60 -7.02
CA ILE A 367 14.98 -11.82 -7.83
C ILE A 367 14.13 -12.90 -7.15
N PRO A 368 14.33 -13.26 -5.87
CA PRO A 368 13.51 -14.27 -5.22
C PRO A 368 12.03 -13.91 -5.15
N PHE A 369 11.71 -12.62 -4.99
CA PHE A 369 10.35 -12.13 -4.96
C PHE A 369 9.68 -12.28 -6.34
N MET A 370 10.33 -11.80 -7.39
CA MET A 370 9.81 -11.83 -8.75
C MET A 370 9.60 -13.27 -9.26
N GLN A 371 10.51 -14.19 -8.91
CA GLN A 371 10.33 -15.61 -9.21
C GLN A 371 9.11 -16.22 -8.51
N ARG A 372 8.78 -15.76 -7.30
CA ARG A 372 7.59 -16.22 -6.59
C ARG A 372 6.30 -15.67 -7.15
N MET A 373 6.29 -14.47 -7.71
CA MET A 373 5.11 -13.92 -8.39
C MET A 373 4.62 -14.91 -9.45
N ASP A 374 5.49 -15.43 -10.31
CA ASP A 374 5.16 -16.43 -11.31
C ASP A 374 4.63 -17.73 -10.69
N ASN A 375 5.32 -18.22 -9.65
CA ASN A 375 4.97 -19.47 -8.96
C ASN A 375 3.65 -19.41 -8.22
N TYR A 376 3.24 -18.21 -7.79
CA TYR A 376 1.96 -17.97 -7.12
C TYR A 376 0.81 -17.69 -8.09
N GLY A 377 1.08 -17.63 -9.40
CA GLY A 377 0.07 -17.37 -10.43
C GLY A 377 -0.32 -15.90 -10.53
N PHE A 378 0.57 -14.99 -10.12
CA PHE A 378 0.42 -13.55 -10.20
C PHE A 378 1.61 -12.93 -10.96
N PRO A 379 1.78 -13.28 -12.25
CA PRO A 379 2.95 -12.90 -13.03
C PRO A 379 3.02 -11.38 -13.23
N TYR A 380 4.24 -10.90 -13.37
CA TYR A 380 4.54 -9.54 -13.79
C TYR A 380 4.84 -9.47 -15.29
N GLY A 381 4.73 -8.26 -15.85
CA GLY A 381 5.13 -7.95 -17.21
C GLY A 381 6.22 -6.88 -17.26
N ILE A 382 6.96 -6.86 -18.37
CA ILE A 382 7.93 -5.81 -18.71
C ILE A 382 7.61 -5.29 -20.10
N LYS A 383 7.32 -3.98 -20.21
CA LYS A 383 6.98 -3.30 -21.46
C LYS A 383 8.04 -2.24 -21.75
N GLU A 384 8.72 -2.33 -22.91
CA GLU A 384 9.50 -1.21 -23.45
C GLU A 384 8.56 -0.08 -23.89
N MET A 385 8.92 1.17 -23.56
CA MET A 385 8.08 2.36 -23.78
C MET A 385 8.70 3.30 -24.82
#